data_3cbf9fbeb04d342707b3eb974aaf21fe
#
_entry.id   3cbf9fbeb04d342707b3eb974aaf21fe
#
_cell.length_a   1.000
_cell.length_b   1.000
_cell.length_c   1.000
_cell.angle_alpha   90.00
_cell.angle_beta   90.00
_cell.angle_gamma   90.00
#
_symmetry.space_group_name_H-M   'P 1'
#
loop_
_entity.id
_entity.type
_entity.pdbx_description
1 polymer ?
#
loop_
_entity_poly.entity_id
_entity_poly.type
_entity_poly.pdbx_seq_one_letter_code
_entity_poly.pdbx_strand_id
1 'polypeptide(L)'
;MTRKVYVKVNASFSPDGVVLPRSFYWTDGHLYKIDSITDARMAASKKVGGCGMRYTISVNGRDSYIFREDDRWFVEEKETSC
;
A
#
# COMPACT_ATOMS: atom_id res chain seq x y z
N MET A 1 -14.91 -7.62 7.56
CA MET A 1 -14.10 -8.21 6.48
C MET A 1 -13.35 -7.13 5.73
N THR A 2 -12.12 -7.45 5.31
CA THR A 2 -11.34 -6.54 4.48
C THR A 2 -11.31 -7.08 3.05
N ARG A 3 -11.19 -6.19 2.10
CA ARG A 3 -11.01 -6.57 0.70
C ARG A 3 -9.78 -5.89 0.13
N LYS A 4 -9.16 -6.53 -0.83
CA LYS A 4 -8.06 -5.96 -1.58
C LYS A 4 -8.58 -4.98 -2.61
N VAL A 5 -8.01 -3.80 -2.64
CA VAL A 5 -8.27 -2.83 -3.69
C VAL A 5 -6.94 -2.52 -4.36
N TYR A 6 -6.79 -2.94 -5.61
CA TYR A 6 -5.56 -2.68 -6.34
C TYR A 6 -5.53 -1.23 -6.80
N VAL A 7 -4.41 -0.58 -6.57
CA VAL A 7 -4.22 0.83 -6.87
C VAL A 7 -2.97 1.03 -7.70
N LYS A 8 -2.97 2.10 -8.48
CA LYS A 8 -1.78 2.51 -9.22
C LYS A 8 -0.89 3.34 -8.30
N VAL A 9 0.36 2.93 -8.16
CA VAL A 9 1.29 3.57 -7.25
C VAL A 9 2.47 4.12 -8.03
N ASN A 10 2.84 5.35 -7.70
CA ASN A 10 4.11 5.94 -8.14
C ASN A 10 5.13 5.64 -7.05
N ALA A 11 6.17 4.93 -7.41
CA ALA A 11 7.19 4.51 -6.47
C ALA A 11 8.57 4.96 -6.91
N SER A 12 9.45 5.16 -5.95
CA SER A 12 10.85 5.42 -6.23
C SER A 12 11.67 4.17 -5.98
N PHE A 13 12.70 4.00 -6.81
CA PHE A 13 13.61 2.86 -6.72
C PHE A 13 15.00 3.39 -6.41
N SER A 14 15.60 2.88 -5.35
CA SER A 14 16.96 3.26 -5.00
C SER A 14 17.97 2.32 -5.67
N PRO A 15 19.24 2.74 -5.81
CA PRO A 15 20.26 1.88 -6.42
C PRO A 15 20.49 0.56 -5.69
N ASP A 16 20.18 0.49 -4.42
CA ASP A 16 20.33 -0.74 -3.62
C ASP A 16 19.05 -1.60 -3.63
N GLY A 17 18.11 -1.28 -4.51
CA GLY A 17 16.95 -2.13 -4.72
C GLY A 17 15.75 -1.87 -3.79
N VAL A 18 15.81 -0.82 -3.01
CA VAL A 18 14.71 -0.46 -2.14
C VAL A 18 13.63 0.25 -2.94
N VAL A 19 12.39 -0.19 -2.78
CA VAL A 19 11.23 0.40 -3.46
C VAL A 19 10.37 1.08 -2.42
N LEU A 20 10.12 2.38 -2.60
CA LEU A 20 9.32 3.16 -1.68
C LEU A 20 8.14 3.81 -2.41
N PRO A 21 6.91 3.59 -1.94
CA PRO A 21 5.75 4.26 -2.54
C PRO A 21 5.77 5.75 -2.22
N ARG A 22 5.43 6.57 -3.22
CA ARG A 22 5.41 8.03 -3.07
C ARG A 22 4.02 8.60 -3.14
N SER A 23 3.17 8.03 -3.99
CA SER A 23 1.79 8.45 -4.14
C SER A 23 1.01 7.32 -4.79
N PHE A 24 -0.30 7.38 -4.67
CA PHE A 24 -1.16 6.38 -5.30
C PHE A 24 -2.47 7.02 -5.76
N TYR A 25 -3.06 6.40 -6.77
CA TYR A 25 -4.37 6.79 -7.27
C TYR A 25 -5.43 5.86 -6.70
N TRP A 26 -6.45 6.45 -6.10
CA TRP A 26 -7.60 5.68 -5.66
C TRP A 26 -8.48 5.32 -6.86
N THR A 27 -9.45 4.45 -6.64
CA THR A 27 -10.32 3.95 -7.71
C THR A 27 -11.17 5.03 -8.38
N ASP A 28 -11.38 6.15 -7.70
CA ASP A 28 -12.09 7.31 -8.24
C ASP A 28 -11.18 8.26 -9.03
N GLY A 29 -9.92 7.92 -9.17
CA GLY A 29 -8.93 8.76 -9.86
C GLY A 29 -8.26 9.81 -8.99
N HIS A 30 -8.63 9.88 -7.72
CA HIS A 30 -8.02 10.84 -6.81
C HIS A 30 -6.58 10.43 -6.46
N LEU A 31 -5.66 11.40 -6.56
CA LEU A 31 -4.27 11.17 -6.22
C LEU A 31 -4.02 11.50 -4.75
N TYR A 32 -3.48 10.55 -4.02
CA TYR A 32 -3.07 10.73 -2.64
C TYR A 32 -1.55 10.71 -2.55
N LYS A 33 -0.98 11.75 -1.97
CA LYS A 33 0.45 11.80 -1.72
C LYS A 33 0.76 11.18 -0.38
N ILE A 34 1.79 10.35 -0.37
CA ILE A 34 2.25 9.74 0.87
C ILE A 34 3.20 10.70 1.55
N ASP A 35 2.82 11.16 2.74
CA ASP A 35 3.59 12.15 3.48
C ASP A 35 4.85 11.54 4.08
N SER A 36 4.73 10.33 4.61
CA SER A 36 5.86 9.63 5.20
C SER A 36 5.62 8.14 5.23
N ILE A 37 6.71 7.39 5.30
CA ILE A 37 6.68 5.94 5.49
C ILE A 37 7.33 5.69 6.84
N THR A 38 6.56 5.15 7.78
CA THR A 38 7.05 4.94 9.14
C THR A 38 7.58 3.52 9.36
N ASP A 39 7.17 2.57 8.52
CA ASP A 39 7.62 1.20 8.62
C ASP A 39 7.46 0.49 7.30
N ALA A 40 8.35 -0.47 7.06
CA ALA A 40 8.26 -1.32 5.87
C ALA A 40 8.79 -2.70 6.26
N ARG A 41 7.96 -3.72 6.10
CA ARG A 41 8.34 -5.08 6.48
C ARG A 41 7.67 -6.11 5.59
N MET A 42 8.28 -7.28 5.52
CA MET A 42 7.66 -8.41 4.86
C MET A 42 6.45 -8.85 5.65
N ALA A 43 5.35 -9.06 4.96
CA ALA A 43 4.12 -9.51 5.57
C ALA A 43 3.53 -10.65 4.75
N ALA A 44 3.21 -11.75 5.43
CA ALA A 44 2.50 -12.84 4.79
C ALA A 44 1.03 -12.46 4.71
N SER A 45 0.47 -12.55 3.51
CA SER A 45 -0.96 -12.37 3.33
C SER A 45 -1.65 -13.71 3.60
N LYS A 46 -2.37 -13.78 4.69
CA LYS A 46 -3.09 -15.00 5.06
C LYS A 46 -4.20 -15.35 4.08
N LYS A 47 -4.72 -14.37 3.36
CA LYS A 47 -5.85 -14.58 2.47
C LYS A 47 -5.46 -15.03 1.08
N VAL A 48 -4.25 -14.74 0.64
CA VAL A 48 -3.80 -15.07 -0.71
C VAL A 48 -2.61 -16.02 -0.74
N GLY A 49 -2.12 -16.43 0.43
CA GLY A 49 -1.02 -17.38 0.50
C GLY A 49 0.31 -16.87 -0.04
N GLY A 50 0.43 -15.57 -0.24
CA GLY A 50 1.65 -14.96 -0.77
C GLY A 50 2.40 -14.16 0.27
N CYS A 51 3.66 -13.88 -0.02
CA CYS A 51 4.47 -12.95 0.76
C CYS A 51 4.59 -11.65 -0.01
N GLY A 52 4.43 -10.54 0.69
CA GLY A 52 4.58 -9.23 0.11
C GLY A 52 5.16 -8.26 1.10
N MET A 53 5.41 -7.05 0.66
CA MET A 53 5.85 -5.97 1.54
C MET A 53 4.66 -5.19 2.04
N ARG A 54 4.66 -4.89 3.33
CA ARG A 54 3.67 -3.99 3.93
C ARG A 54 4.36 -2.71 4.33
N TYR A 55 3.86 -1.62 3.84
CA TYR A 55 4.35 -0.28 4.20
C TYR A 55 3.32 0.40 5.08
N THR A 56 3.77 0.90 6.22
CA THR A 56 2.96 1.78 7.05
C THR A 56 3.21 3.20 6.57
N ILE A 57 2.17 3.83 6.08
CA ILE A 57 2.25 5.16 5.46
C ILE A 57 1.38 6.15 6.20
N SER A 58 1.74 7.42 6.08
CA SER A 58 0.92 8.51 6.57
C SER A 58 0.44 9.33 5.39
N VAL A 59 -0.87 9.52 5.32
CA VAL A 59 -1.51 10.31 4.27
C VAL A 59 -2.49 11.26 4.92
N ASN A 60 -2.28 12.56 4.71
CA ASN A 60 -3.12 13.61 5.30
C ASN A 60 -3.27 13.47 6.81
N GLY A 61 -2.17 13.10 7.50
CA GLY A 61 -2.18 12.94 8.93
C GLY A 61 -2.79 11.65 9.44
N ARG A 62 -3.17 10.74 8.57
CA ARG A 62 -3.73 9.45 8.93
C ARG A 62 -2.79 8.33 8.57
N ASP A 63 -2.65 7.37 9.47
CA ASP A 63 -1.87 6.17 9.20
C ASP A 63 -2.69 5.16 8.42
N SER A 64 -2.04 4.55 7.46
CA SER A 64 -2.67 3.52 6.63
C SER A 64 -1.61 2.50 6.22
N TYR A 65 -2.05 1.43 5.59
CA TYR A 65 -1.14 0.40 5.10
C TYR A 65 -1.31 0.26 3.61
N ILE A 66 -0.19 0.15 2.91
CA ILE A 66 -0.19 -0.21 1.50
C ILE A 66 0.69 -1.43 1.31
N PHE A 67 0.24 -2.35 0.49
CA PHE A 67 0.91 -3.64 0.28
C PHE A 67 1.43 -3.73 -1.13
N ARG A 68 2.59 -4.33 -1.27
CA ARG A 68 3.16 -4.65 -2.57
C ARG A 68 3.26 -6.15 -2.73
N GLU A 69 2.68 -6.67 -3.81
CA GLU A 69 2.71 -8.08 -4.17
C GLU A 69 3.26 -8.17 -5.58
N ASP A 70 4.49 -8.60 -5.74
CA ASP A 70 5.22 -8.57 -7.01
C ASP A 70 5.21 -7.16 -7.61
N ASP A 71 4.55 -6.96 -8.73
CA ASP A 71 4.46 -5.66 -9.39
C ASP A 71 3.16 -4.93 -9.11
N ARG A 72 2.35 -5.46 -8.22
CA ARG A 72 1.04 -4.89 -7.91
C ARG A 72 1.02 -4.30 -6.52
N TRP A 73 0.25 -3.25 -6.39
CA TRP A 73 0.05 -2.58 -5.11
C TRP A 73 -1.42 -2.63 -4.76
N PHE A 74 -1.72 -2.87 -3.50
CA PHE A 74 -3.11 -2.86 -3.06
C PHE A 74 -3.22 -2.27 -1.66
N VAL A 75 -4.42 -1.81 -1.37
CA VAL A 75 -4.82 -1.32 -0.05
C VAL A 75 -5.90 -2.26 0.45
N GLU A 76 -5.87 -2.59 1.72
CA GLU A 76 -6.96 -3.34 2.34
C GLU A 76 -8.00 -2.36 2.84
N GLU A 77 -9.20 -2.47 2.32
CA GLU A 77 -10.32 -1.64 2.71
C GLU A 77 -11.22 -2.44 3.62
N LYS A 78 -11.52 -1.86 4.79
CA LYS A 78 -12.50 -2.45 5.68
C LYS A 78 -13.89 -2.26 5.09
N GLU A 79 -14.60 -3.35 4.90
CA GLU A 79 -16.01 -3.28 4.61
C GLU A 79 -16.73 -2.97 5.91
N THR A 80 -17.25 -1.76 6.01
CA THR A 80 -18.15 -1.44 7.10
C THR A 80 -19.53 -1.89 6.67
N SER A 81 -19.98 -2.99 7.22
CA SER A 81 -21.39 -3.32 7.13
C SER A 81 -22.07 -2.50 8.20
N CYS A 82 -22.90 -1.64 7.79
CA CYS A 82 -23.78 -0.95 8.74
C CYS A 82 -24.89 -1.86 9.18
#